data_be4818ba67304905242a211b8f409d33
#
_entry.id   be4818ba67304905242a211b8f409d33
#
_cell.length_a   1.000
_cell.length_b   1.000
_cell.length_c   1.000
_cell.angle_alpha   90.00
_cell.angle_beta   90.00
_cell.angle_gamma   90.00
#
_symmetry.space_group_name_H-M   'P 1'
#
loop_
_entity.id
_entity.type
_entity.pdbx_description
1 polymer ?
#
loop_
_entity_poly.entity_id
_entity_poly.type
_entity_poly.pdbx_seq_one_letter_code
_entity_poly.pdbx_strand_id
1 'polypeptide(L)'
;MKKIEFNLLEEPWIRVRTPDCALQEVSLTDALLHAHEYAGLAGELPTQDVAVLRLLLAVLQTIFYRVDLEGSPSPLTDEEDALDRWGQLWEEKRLPEKPILDYLTAWRERFWLFHPERPFYQVLEAQIGTEYDAKKLNGEISESRNKDRLFQSYGGTEKDSLTYGQAARWLLYLNGFDDTSAKPKGKGLPSVGAGWLGKIGLFLARGNTLAETLLLNMVLLKDGQELWAPPCPYWELDQPRSGERTEIPLPDNQAALLTLQSRRIFLYREEGRVTGYRLLGGDFFERENSFCEQMTIWRKSQEKRNAPLVYLPLRHDPAKQLWREFPSAFAVESSTHTPGVVRWIAALRDYMDRHLFIQFESVGAAYGDKDFFVNDTFTDTLTFHRAVLDTTNTETRNKITQEVLFCEEIAEAVGDLAKEVAKSAGGQGVPETARARFYFAIDQPFRRWLASLDPEEDMDEAVLSWRSQAKGIARQVGKALVEEAGPSALVGRCEKIKKGNKEIKYHAAPKAFNHFLWELKKIYEEKGGNKV
;
A
#
# COMPACT_ATOMS: atom_id res chain seq x y z
N MET A 1 -13.93 -1.19 34.80
CA MET A 1 -13.39 -2.35 34.08
C MET A 1 -12.81 -3.34 35.06
N LYS A 2 -13.58 -4.34 35.50
CA LYS A 2 -13.07 -5.37 36.43
C LYS A 2 -13.15 -6.79 35.88
N LYS A 3 -13.64 -6.96 34.64
CA LYS A 3 -13.88 -8.27 34.08
C LYS A 3 -13.00 -8.49 32.84
N ILE A 4 -12.30 -9.63 32.82
CA ILE A 4 -11.54 -10.11 31.65
C ILE A 4 -12.55 -10.63 30.64
N GLU A 5 -12.52 -10.13 29.40
CA GLU A 5 -13.49 -10.49 28.36
C GLU A 5 -12.86 -10.42 26.98
N PHE A 6 -13.27 -11.32 26.12
CA PHE A 6 -12.97 -11.40 24.70
C PHE A 6 -11.48 -11.68 24.42
N ASN A 7 -11.13 -12.96 24.34
CA ASN A 7 -9.79 -13.39 23.95
C ASN A 7 -9.69 -13.48 22.42
N LEU A 8 -8.79 -12.70 21.84
CA LEU A 8 -8.62 -12.61 20.38
C LEU A 8 -8.10 -13.91 19.74
N LEU A 9 -7.54 -14.83 20.52
CA LEU A 9 -7.12 -16.14 20.04
C LEU A 9 -8.28 -17.11 19.86
N GLU A 10 -9.38 -16.92 20.59
CA GLU A 10 -10.48 -17.86 20.71
C GLU A 10 -11.80 -17.32 20.15
N GLU A 11 -12.05 -16.04 20.36
CA GLU A 11 -13.29 -15.39 19.95
C GLU A 11 -13.22 -14.91 18.49
N PRO A 12 -14.33 -14.99 17.70
CA PRO A 12 -14.33 -14.58 16.31
C PRO A 12 -14.28 -13.04 16.15
N TRP A 13 -13.31 -12.55 15.39
CA TRP A 13 -13.16 -11.13 15.13
C TRP A 13 -12.50 -10.81 13.77
N ILE A 14 -11.71 -11.71 13.21
CA ILE A 14 -11.07 -11.52 11.90
C ILE A 14 -12.07 -11.91 10.82
N ARG A 15 -12.39 -10.99 9.91
CA ARG A 15 -13.23 -11.29 8.76
C ARG A 15 -12.39 -11.86 7.63
N VAL A 16 -12.79 -13.02 7.15
CA VAL A 16 -12.17 -13.73 6.04
C VAL A 16 -13.19 -13.99 4.94
N ARG A 17 -12.72 -14.17 3.73
CA ARG A 17 -13.49 -14.58 2.57
C ARG A 17 -13.09 -15.99 2.18
N THR A 18 -14.06 -16.85 2.05
CA THR A 18 -13.89 -18.20 1.54
C THR A 18 -13.80 -18.22 0.00
N PRO A 19 -13.35 -19.32 -0.63
CA PRO A 19 -13.25 -19.42 -2.09
C PRO A 19 -14.59 -19.24 -2.83
N ASP A 20 -15.72 -19.59 -2.20
CA ASP A 20 -17.08 -19.36 -2.70
C ASP A 20 -17.60 -17.93 -2.44
N CYS A 21 -16.71 -17.03 -2.02
CA CYS A 21 -17.00 -15.62 -1.72
C CYS A 21 -17.90 -15.38 -0.50
N ALA A 22 -18.14 -16.37 0.36
CA ALA A 22 -18.82 -16.14 1.62
C ALA A 22 -17.91 -15.41 2.63
N LEU A 23 -18.52 -14.60 3.49
CA LEU A 23 -17.82 -13.86 4.54
C LEU A 23 -18.09 -14.52 5.89
N GLN A 24 -17.06 -14.72 6.67
CA GLN A 24 -17.17 -15.24 8.03
C GLN A 24 -16.21 -14.52 8.98
N GLU A 25 -16.55 -14.51 10.27
CA GLU A 25 -15.65 -14.06 11.32
C GLU A 25 -15.03 -15.28 11.99
N VAL A 26 -13.71 -15.24 12.17
CA VAL A 26 -12.92 -16.32 12.78
C VAL A 26 -12.01 -15.76 13.86
N SER A 27 -11.51 -16.61 14.74
CA SER A 27 -10.50 -16.23 15.74
C SER A 27 -9.13 -16.02 15.09
N LEU A 28 -8.16 -15.45 15.82
CA LEU A 28 -6.79 -15.35 15.33
C LEU A 28 -6.17 -16.73 15.11
N THR A 29 -6.44 -17.68 16.02
CA THR A 29 -5.97 -19.06 15.88
C THR A 29 -6.54 -19.71 14.61
N ASP A 30 -7.85 -19.62 14.40
CA ASP A 30 -8.47 -20.16 13.18
C ASP A 30 -7.98 -19.49 11.92
N ALA A 31 -7.78 -18.16 11.94
CA ALA A 31 -7.28 -17.41 10.79
C ALA A 31 -5.89 -17.91 10.34
N LEU A 32 -5.04 -18.36 11.25
CA LEU A 32 -3.73 -18.93 10.93
C LEU A 32 -3.81 -20.41 10.56
N LEU A 33 -4.50 -21.24 11.33
CA LEU A 33 -4.55 -22.68 11.10
C LEU A 33 -5.28 -23.07 9.81
N HIS A 34 -6.33 -22.32 9.47
CA HIS A 34 -7.13 -22.51 8.26
C HIS A 34 -6.83 -21.48 7.16
N ALA A 35 -5.68 -20.78 7.23
CA ALA A 35 -5.30 -19.76 6.26
C ALA A 35 -5.29 -20.27 4.80
N HIS A 36 -5.04 -21.56 4.59
CA HIS A 36 -5.06 -22.21 3.27
C HIS A 36 -6.46 -22.42 2.70
N GLU A 37 -7.50 -22.33 3.53
CA GLU A 37 -8.90 -22.47 3.14
C GLU A 37 -9.55 -21.12 2.81
N TYR A 38 -8.95 -20.01 3.21
CA TYR A 38 -9.48 -18.66 2.98
C TYR A 38 -8.85 -18.02 1.74
N ALA A 39 -9.68 -17.39 0.91
CA ALA A 39 -9.21 -16.61 -0.24
C ALA A 39 -8.52 -15.30 0.19
N GLY A 40 -8.72 -14.84 1.44
CA GLY A 40 -8.06 -13.67 1.99
C GLY A 40 -8.85 -13.01 3.12
N LEU A 41 -8.33 -11.91 3.63
CA LEU A 41 -9.03 -11.04 4.57
C LEU A 41 -10.14 -10.27 3.85
N ALA A 42 -11.20 -9.91 4.58
CA ALA A 42 -12.37 -9.21 4.05
C ALA A 42 -13.06 -8.33 5.10
N GLY A 43 -12.29 -7.48 5.77
CA GLY A 43 -12.78 -6.48 6.71
C GLY A 43 -13.66 -5.42 6.06
N GLU A 44 -13.94 -4.38 6.80
CA GLU A 44 -14.78 -3.28 6.34
C GLU A 44 -14.06 -2.38 5.32
N LEU A 45 -12.72 -2.29 5.41
CA LEU A 45 -11.86 -1.49 4.53
C LEU A 45 -10.57 -2.25 4.19
N PRO A 46 -10.00 -2.06 2.98
CA PRO A 46 -8.70 -2.64 2.63
C PRO A 46 -7.57 -2.24 3.58
N THR A 47 -7.59 -1.02 4.09
CA THR A 47 -6.65 -0.52 5.10
C THR A 47 -6.80 -1.23 6.45
N GLN A 48 -8.00 -1.65 6.83
CA GLN A 48 -8.23 -2.48 8.01
C GLN A 48 -7.66 -3.89 7.81
N ASP A 49 -7.84 -4.48 6.61
CA ASP A 49 -7.28 -5.79 6.26
C ASP A 49 -5.76 -5.81 6.38
N VAL A 50 -5.08 -4.78 5.89
CA VAL A 50 -3.61 -4.71 6.01
C VAL A 50 -3.17 -4.53 7.46
N ALA A 51 -3.90 -3.81 8.30
CA ALA A 51 -3.60 -3.71 9.73
C ALA A 51 -3.70 -5.07 10.42
N VAL A 52 -4.71 -5.88 10.08
CA VAL A 52 -4.87 -7.27 10.56
C VAL A 52 -3.77 -8.17 9.99
N LEU A 53 -3.48 -8.07 8.68
CA LEU A 53 -2.42 -8.84 8.02
C LEU A 53 -1.06 -8.66 8.72
N ARG A 54 -0.72 -7.42 9.07
CA ARG A 54 0.55 -7.12 9.79
C ARG A 54 0.60 -7.77 11.17
N LEU A 55 -0.51 -7.87 11.88
CA LEU A 55 -0.57 -8.61 13.15
C LEU A 55 -0.31 -10.11 12.93
N LEU A 56 -0.96 -10.72 11.94
CA LEU A 56 -0.76 -12.14 11.61
C LEU A 56 0.69 -12.41 11.18
N LEU A 57 1.27 -11.52 10.37
CA LEU A 57 2.69 -11.58 9.97
C LEU A 57 3.63 -11.50 11.17
N ALA A 58 3.35 -10.62 12.15
CA ALA A 58 4.18 -10.51 13.34
C ALA A 58 4.18 -11.80 14.16
N VAL A 59 3.05 -12.51 14.24
CA VAL A 59 2.96 -13.83 14.88
C VAL A 59 3.82 -14.84 14.11
N LEU A 60 3.63 -14.99 12.81
CA LEU A 60 4.35 -15.97 11.99
C LEU A 60 5.86 -15.73 11.96
N GLN A 61 6.29 -14.49 11.79
CA GLN A 61 7.71 -14.14 11.81
C GLN A 61 8.36 -14.45 13.16
N THR A 62 7.62 -14.22 14.25
CA THR A 62 8.13 -14.54 15.59
C THR A 62 8.30 -16.03 15.80
N ILE A 63 7.34 -16.82 15.34
CA ILE A 63 7.37 -18.28 15.47
C ILE A 63 8.51 -18.84 14.60
N PHE A 64 8.46 -18.61 13.29
CA PHE A 64 9.36 -19.27 12.33
C PHE A 64 10.77 -18.69 12.27
N TYR A 65 11.02 -17.61 12.97
CA TYR A 65 12.39 -17.19 13.30
C TYR A 65 13.02 -18.09 14.38
N ARG A 66 12.21 -18.66 15.32
CA ARG A 66 12.70 -19.33 16.53
C ARG A 66 12.64 -20.84 16.48
N VAL A 67 11.67 -21.40 15.73
CA VAL A 67 11.41 -22.85 15.72
C VAL A 67 11.25 -23.36 14.29
N ASP A 68 11.46 -24.68 14.14
CA ASP A 68 11.16 -25.41 12.90
C ASP A 68 9.65 -25.68 12.71
N LEU A 69 9.29 -26.44 11.69
CA LEU A 69 7.89 -26.76 11.37
C LEU A 69 7.26 -27.71 12.40
N GLU A 70 8.05 -28.48 13.14
CA GLU A 70 7.61 -29.37 14.21
C GLU A 70 7.53 -28.66 15.58
N GLY A 71 7.97 -27.39 15.64
CA GLY A 71 7.99 -26.58 16.85
C GLY A 71 9.20 -26.84 17.73
N SER A 72 10.26 -27.48 17.22
CA SER A 72 11.52 -27.65 17.94
C SER A 72 12.36 -26.36 17.85
N PRO A 73 13.09 -25.98 18.92
CA PRO A 73 13.96 -24.82 18.89
C PRO A 73 15.00 -24.90 17.77
N SER A 74 14.90 -24.00 16.80
CA SER A 74 15.77 -23.91 15.63
C SER A 74 15.81 -22.45 15.15
N PRO A 75 16.43 -21.54 15.91
CA PRO A 75 16.47 -20.14 15.51
C PRO A 75 17.26 -19.97 14.22
N LEU A 76 16.83 -19.05 13.36
CA LEU A 76 17.54 -18.72 12.14
C LEU A 76 18.93 -18.14 12.49
N THR A 77 19.97 -18.59 11.79
CA THR A 77 21.35 -18.18 12.03
C THR A 77 21.98 -17.46 10.85
N ASP A 78 21.47 -17.68 9.63
CA ASP A 78 21.95 -17.07 8.40
C ASP A 78 20.87 -16.96 7.32
N GLU A 79 21.27 -16.54 6.11
CA GLU A 79 20.40 -16.38 4.94
C GLU A 79 19.82 -17.72 4.47
N GLU A 80 20.63 -18.77 4.44
CA GLU A 80 20.22 -20.09 3.96
C GLU A 80 19.13 -20.68 4.86
N ASP A 81 19.31 -20.61 6.17
CA ASP A 81 18.29 -21.01 7.15
C ASP A 81 16.94 -20.30 6.92
N ALA A 82 16.98 -19.01 6.60
CA ALA A 82 15.77 -18.22 6.38
C ALA A 82 15.05 -18.63 5.09
N LEU A 83 15.80 -18.84 4.02
CA LEU A 83 15.26 -19.26 2.71
C LEU A 83 14.72 -20.68 2.78
N ASP A 84 15.47 -21.62 3.37
CA ASP A 84 15.04 -23.01 3.56
C ASP A 84 13.80 -23.12 4.44
N ARG A 85 13.73 -22.37 5.55
CA ARG A 85 12.57 -22.33 6.42
C ARG A 85 11.32 -21.87 5.66
N TRP A 86 11.48 -20.82 4.87
CA TRP A 86 10.38 -20.33 4.05
C TRP A 86 10.00 -21.35 2.97
N GLY A 87 10.98 -21.96 2.30
CA GLY A 87 10.75 -22.99 1.27
C GLY A 87 9.94 -24.17 1.80
N GLN A 88 10.31 -24.69 2.97
CA GLN A 88 9.56 -25.75 3.64
C GLN A 88 8.11 -25.35 3.93
N LEU A 89 7.88 -24.13 4.46
CA LEU A 89 6.53 -23.61 4.70
C LEU A 89 5.71 -23.48 3.41
N TRP A 90 6.36 -23.08 2.31
CA TRP A 90 5.71 -22.94 1.01
C TRP A 90 5.32 -24.28 0.39
N GLU A 91 6.14 -25.31 0.55
CA GLU A 91 5.86 -26.67 0.07
C GLU A 91 4.70 -27.35 0.80
N GLU A 92 4.54 -27.10 2.11
CA GLU A 92 3.45 -27.67 2.91
C GLU A 92 2.05 -27.19 2.50
N LYS A 93 1.94 -26.07 1.77
CA LYS A 93 0.67 -25.45 1.33
C LYS A 93 -0.29 -25.07 2.47
N ARG A 94 0.09 -25.27 3.70
CA ARG A 94 -0.63 -24.91 4.94
C ARG A 94 0.36 -24.53 6.02
N LEU A 95 -0.09 -23.72 6.95
CA LEU A 95 0.75 -23.35 8.10
C LEU A 95 0.80 -24.49 9.12
N PRO A 96 1.98 -24.82 9.70
CA PRO A 96 2.14 -25.86 10.71
C PRO A 96 1.35 -25.57 11.99
N GLU A 97 0.48 -26.49 12.38
CA GLU A 97 -0.44 -26.31 13.50
C GLU A 97 0.29 -26.23 14.86
N LYS A 98 1.18 -27.19 15.12
CA LYS A 98 1.81 -27.34 16.45
C LYS A 98 2.61 -26.10 16.87
N PRO A 99 3.57 -25.55 16.08
CA PRO A 99 4.33 -24.37 16.52
C PRO A 99 3.45 -23.14 16.71
N ILE A 100 2.37 -23.00 15.93
CA ILE A 100 1.42 -21.90 16.08
C ILE A 100 0.65 -22.03 17.40
N LEU A 101 0.09 -23.20 17.69
CA LEU A 101 -0.65 -23.45 18.93
C LEU A 101 0.23 -23.32 20.17
N ASP A 102 1.44 -23.87 20.14
CA ASP A 102 2.40 -23.78 21.24
C ASP A 102 2.72 -22.31 21.57
N TYR A 103 3.00 -21.50 20.54
CA TYR A 103 3.29 -20.09 20.71
C TYR A 103 2.08 -19.29 21.21
N LEU A 104 0.92 -19.44 20.58
CA LEU A 104 -0.28 -18.68 20.93
C LEU A 104 -0.76 -19.06 22.35
N THR A 105 -0.67 -20.34 22.73
CA THR A 105 -1.01 -20.80 24.09
C THR A 105 -0.09 -20.17 25.13
N ALA A 106 1.22 -20.10 24.86
CA ALA A 106 2.18 -19.49 25.77
C ALA A 106 1.90 -17.99 26.02
N TRP A 107 1.38 -17.29 25.02
CA TRP A 107 1.08 -15.85 25.10
C TRP A 107 -0.41 -15.54 25.29
N ARG A 108 -1.27 -16.51 25.52
CA ARG A 108 -2.73 -16.38 25.60
C ARG A 108 -3.20 -15.21 26.48
N GLU A 109 -2.59 -15.01 27.60
CA GLU A 109 -2.95 -13.96 28.57
C GLU A 109 -2.67 -12.54 28.07
N ARG A 110 -1.95 -12.38 26.94
CA ARG A 110 -1.67 -11.09 26.32
C ARG A 110 -2.68 -10.69 25.25
N PHE A 111 -3.62 -11.57 24.91
CA PHE A 111 -4.58 -11.37 23.82
C PHE A 111 -6.02 -11.08 24.28
N TRP A 112 -6.19 -10.68 25.52
CA TRP A 112 -7.48 -10.22 26.02
C TRP A 112 -7.77 -8.80 25.55
N LEU A 113 -8.85 -8.59 24.78
CA LEU A 113 -9.29 -7.26 24.34
C LEU A 113 -9.60 -6.37 25.55
N PHE A 114 -10.20 -6.96 26.59
CA PHE A 114 -10.47 -6.29 27.85
C PHE A 114 -9.80 -7.04 29.00
N HIS A 115 -8.81 -6.40 29.58
CA HIS A 115 -8.09 -6.86 30.76
C HIS A 115 -7.86 -5.68 31.72
N PRO A 116 -7.95 -5.87 33.05
CA PRO A 116 -7.84 -4.78 34.01
C PRO A 116 -6.46 -4.10 34.02
N GLU A 117 -5.40 -4.82 33.69
CA GLU A 117 -4.02 -4.34 33.75
C GLU A 117 -3.37 -4.25 32.35
N ARG A 118 -3.65 -5.19 31.47
CA ARG A 118 -2.98 -5.32 30.17
C ARG A 118 -3.96 -5.66 29.05
N PRO A 119 -4.85 -4.75 28.68
CA PRO A 119 -5.72 -4.97 27.53
C PRO A 119 -4.92 -4.92 26.22
N PHE A 120 -5.25 -5.80 25.28
CA PHE A 120 -4.55 -5.91 24.01
C PHE A 120 -4.56 -4.60 23.21
N TYR A 121 -3.39 -4.14 22.78
CA TYR A 121 -3.18 -2.87 22.04
C TYR A 121 -3.74 -1.63 22.73
N GLN A 122 -3.90 -1.67 24.05
CA GLN A 122 -4.43 -0.58 24.84
C GLN A 122 -3.55 -0.33 26.07
N VAL A 123 -3.60 0.90 26.57
CA VAL A 123 -2.90 1.30 27.80
C VAL A 123 -3.81 2.12 28.69
N LEU A 124 -3.74 1.90 30.01
CA LEU A 124 -4.61 2.57 30.98
C LEU A 124 -4.34 4.08 31.05
N GLU A 125 -3.13 4.50 30.81
CA GLU A 125 -2.71 5.91 30.79
C GLU A 125 -3.41 6.71 29.70
N ALA A 126 -3.90 6.05 28.63
CA ALA A 126 -4.65 6.73 27.57
C ALA A 126 -6.02 7.26 28.02
N GLN A 127 -6.50 6.94 29.24
CA GLN A 127 -7.73 7.49 29.82
C GLN A 127 -7.72 9.02 29.94
N ILE A 128 -6.56 9.67 30.00
CA ILE A 128 -6.45 11.13 29.98
C ILE A 128 -6.52 11.73 28.58
N GLY A 129 -6.50 10.89 27.55
CA GLY A 129 -6.42 11.27 26.14
C GLY A 129 -7.65 12.02 25.62
N THR A 130 -7.63 12.33 24.33
CA THR A 130 -8.78 12.91 23.63
C THR A 130 -9.88 11.87 23.51
N GLU A 131 -11.09 12.23 23.89
CA GLU A 131 -12.25 11.34 23.90
C GLU A 131 -12.99 11.39 22.58
N TYR A 132 -13.36 10.21 22.11
CA TYR A 132 -14.14 9.97 20.90
C TYR A 132 -15.21 8.92 21.16
N ASP A 133 -16.32 8.99 20.42
CA ASP A 133 -17.37 7.97 20.39
C ASP A 133 -17.10 6.86 19.35
N ALA A 134 -17.95 5.85 19.33
CA ALA A 134 -17.83 4.72 18.40
C ALA A 134 -17.94 5.15 16.92
N LYS A 135 -18.68 6.23 16.62
CA LYS A 135 -18.81 6.77 15.25
C LYS A 135 -17.46 7.23 14.68
N LYS A 136 -16.61 7.81 15.52
CA LYS A 136 -15.27 8.19 15.09
C LYS A 136 -14.37 6.97 14.91
N LEU A 137 -14.50 5.95 15.76
CA LEU A 137 -13.72 4.71 15.67
C LEU A 137 -14.00 3.97 14.35
N ASN A 138 -15.27 3.82 13.98
CA ASN A 138 -15.69 3.11 12.77
C ASN A 138 -15.69 3.97 11.50
N GLY A 139 -15.18 5.21 11.56
CA GLY A 139 -15.07 6.08 10.41
C GLY A 139 -16.38 6.73 9.94
N GLU A 140 -17.49 6.64 10.68
CA GLU A 140 -18.77 7.25 10.34
C GLU A 140 -18.76 8.78 10.45
N ILE A 141 -17.84 9.34 11.26
CA ILE A 141 -17.65 10.78 11.39
C ILE A 141 -16.34 11.20 10.74
N SER A 142 -16.40 12.12 9.78
CA SER A 142 -15.25 12.54 9.01
C SER A 142 -14.35 13.57 9.72
N GLU A 143 -14.93 14.56 10.43
CA GLU A 143 -14.14 15.68 10.99
C GLU A 143 -14.34 15.88 12.49
N SER A 144 -15.56 15.82 12.95
CA SER A 144 -15.94 16.10 14.34
C SER A 144 -17.24 15.40 14.69
N ARG A 145 -17.61 15.46 15.97
CA ARG A 145 -18.88 14.88 16.47
C ARG A 145 -20.14 15.32 15.69
N ASN A 146 -20.06 16.38 14.91
CA ASN A 146 -21.21 17.00 14.26
C ASN A 146 -21.26 16.80 12.73
N LYS A 147 -20.30 16.08 12.13
CA LYS A 147 -20.26 15.89 10.67
C LYS A 147 -20.31 14.40 10.31
N ASP A 148 -21.51 13.86 10.34
CA ASP A 148 -21.78 12.51 9.85
C ASP A 148 -21.48 12.43 8.34
N ARG A 149 -20.96 11.29 7.88
CA ARG A 149 -20.80 11.03 6.44
C ARG A 149 -22.18 10.92 5.77
N LEU A 150 -22.27 11.40 4.54
CA LEU A 150 -23.49 11.33 3.75
C LEU A 150 -23.88 9.87 3.44
N PHE A 151 -22.89 9.04 3.16
CA PHE A 151 -23.05 7.60 2.96
C PHE A 151 -22.39 6.88 4.12
N GLN A 152 -23.17 6.11 4.86
CA GLN A 152 -22.75 5.43 6.08
C GLN A 152 -22.84 3.92 5.90
N SER A 153 -21.86 3.20 6.47
CA SER A 153 -21.81 1.74 6.45
C SER A 153 -22.73 1.10 7.50
N TYR A 154 -23.03 1.83 8.57
CA TYR A 154 -23.85 1.35 9.69
C TYR A 154 -25.17 2.11 9.78
N GLY A 155 -26.24 1.39 10.17
CA GLY A 155 -27.60 1.91 10.34
C GLY A 155 -28.10 1.87 11.79
N GLY A 156 -29.10 2.69 12.11
CA GLY A 156 -29.79 2.65 13.41
C GLY A 156 -28.85 2.78 14.62
N THR A 157 -29.02 1.94 15.62
CA THR A 157 -28.20 1.90 16.86
C THR A 157 -26.80 1.32 16.66
N GLU A 158 -26.54 0.65 15.55
CA GLU A 158 -25.21 0.08 15.24
C GLU A 158 -24.16 1.15 14.98
N LYS A 159 -24.56 2.38 14.68
CA LYS A 159 -23.64 3.52 14.55
C LYS A 159 -22.99 3.91 15.86
N ASP A 160 -23.70 3.79 16.96
CA ASP A 160 -23.32 4.36 18.26
C ASP A 160 -22.50 3.38 19.12
N SER A 161 -22.39 2.12 18.68
CA SER A 161 -21.63 1.10 19.40
C SER A 161 -21.14 0.00 18.45
N LEU A 162 -20.05 -0.68 18.83
CA LEU A 162 -19.45 -1.77 18.09
C LEU A 162 -19.50 -3.07 18.88
N THR A 163 -19.61 -4.22 18.19
CA THR A 163 -19.30 -5.51 18.81
C THR A 163 -17.83 -5.56 19.19
N TYR A 164 -17.44 -6.49 20.04
CA TYR A 164 -16.03 -6.65 20.43
C TYR A 164 -15.16 -7.05 19.24
N GLY A 165 -15.67 -7.90 18.34
CA GLY A 165 -14.97 -8.26 17.10
C GLY A 165 -14.74 -7.07 16.16
N GLN A 166 -15.77 -6.25 15.94
CA GLN A 166 -15.64 -5.01 15.18
C GLN A 166 -14.62 -4.07 15.84
N ALA A 167 -14.73 -3.87 17.15
CA ALA A 167 -13.83 -2.99 17.89
C ALA A 167 -12.37 -3.46 17.84
N ALA A 168 -12.10 -4.76 17.81
CA ALA A 168 -10.76 -5.33 17.67
C ALA A 168 -10.14 -4.98 16.31
N ARG A 169 -10.90 -5.11 15.21
CA ARG A 169 -10.43 -4.71 13.86
C ARG A 169 -10.17 -3.22 13.79
N TRP A 170 -11.10 -2.41 14.26
CA TRP A 170 -10.97 -0.95 14.25
C TRP A 170 -9.87 -0.43 15.19
N LEU A 171 -9.55 -1.15 16.27
CA LEU A 171 -8.43 -0.84 17.16
C LEU A 171 -7.08 -0.91 16.42
N LEU A 172 -6.87 -1.97 15.61
CA LEU A 172 -5.68 -2.11 14.79
C LEU A 172 -5.61 -1.05 13.68
N TYR A 173 -6.74 -0.83 12.99
CA TYR A 173 -6.84 0.24 12.00
C TYR A 173 -6.51 1.61 12.59
N LEU A 174 -7.14 1.97 13.70
CA LEU A 174 -6.92 3.25 14.39
C LEU A 174 -5.46 3.46 14.74
N ASN A 175 -4.80 2.41 15.25
CA ASN A 175 -3.38 2.48 15.59
C ASN A 175 -2.51 2.83 14.38
N GLY A 176 -2.79 2.25 13.22
CA GLY A 176 -2.02 2.45 11.99
C GLY A 176 -2.41 3.69 11.18
N PHE A 177 -3.70 3.97 11.07
CA PHE A 177 -4.25 4.95 10.11
C PHE A 177 -4.93 6.18 10.74
N ASP A 178 -4.96 6.30 12.08
CA ASP A 178 -5.60 7.46 12.70
C ASP A 178 -5.05 8.80 12.17
N ASP A 179 -5.93 9.79 12.14
CA ASP A 179 -5.65 11.13 11.64
C ASP A 179 -4.92 12.02 12.67
N THR A 180 -4.77 13.29 12.35
CA THR A 180 -4.09 14.28 13.21
C THR A 180 -5.01 14.98 14.22
N SER A 181 -6.26 14.52 14.39
CA SER A 181 -7.26 15.21 15.23
C SER A 181 -6.94 15.19 16.71
N ALA A 182 -6.22 14.17 17.19
CA ALA A 182 -5.81 14.09 18.59
C ALA A 182 -4.75 15.15 18.92
N LYS A 183 -4.97 15.86 20.03
CA LYS A 183 -4.02 16.87 20.53
C LYS A 183 -3.16 16.29 21.64
N PRO A 184 -1.84 16.53 21.63
CA PRO A 184 -0.97 16.16 22.74
C PRO A 184 -1.48 16.77 24.07
N LYS A 185 -1.40 15.99 25.14
CA LYS A 185 -1.75 16.44 26.50
C LYS A 185 -0.52 16.89 27.27
N GLY A 186 0.65 16.29 27.00
CA GLY A 186 1.92 16.70 27.58
C GLY A 186 2.40 18.03 27.00
N LYS A 187 2.94 18.88 27.88
CA LYS A 187 3.48 20.20 27.49
C LYS A 187 4.75 20.03 26.64
N GLY A 188 4.78 20.68 25.49
CA GLY A 188 5.95 20.68 24.60
C GLY A 188 6.07 19.46 23.70
N LEU A 189 5.14 18.52 23.74
CA LEU A 189 5.13 17.38 22.82
C LEU A 189 4.80 17.81 21.39
N PRO A 190 5.42 17.19 20.37
CA PRO A 190 5.10 17.47 18.97
C PRO A 190 3.68 17.01 18.62
N SER A 191 3.15 17.52 17.51
CA SER A 191 1.88 17.06 16.94
C SER A 191 1.87 15.56 16.77
N VAL A 192 0.71 14.93 17.01
CA VAL A 192 0.55 13.47 16.88
C VAL A 192 0.84 13.00 15.45
N GLY A 193 0.42 13.79 14.44
CA GLY A 193 0.54 13.38 13.03
C GLY A 193 -0.36 12.19 12.70
N ALA A 194 -0.38 11.73 11.46
CA ALA A 194 -1.03 10.48 11.08
C ALA A 194 -0.31 9.27 11.71
N GLY A 195 -1.01 8.15 11.88
CA GLY A 195 -0.41 6.88 12.27
C GLY A 195 0.61 6.38 11.24
N TRP A 196 1.45 5.41 11.62
CA TRP A 196 2.54 4.96 10.75
C TRP A 196 2.06 4.49 9.37
N LEU A 197 1.02 3.64 9.33
CA LEU A 197 0.48 3.12 8.07
C LEU A 197 -0.16 4.23 7.21
N GLY A 198 -0.69 5.28 7.84
CA GLY A 198 -1.19 6.46 7.14
C GLY A 198 -0.09 7.37 6.59
N LYS A 199 1.15 7.26 7.06
CA LYS A 199 2.30 8.01 6.55
C LYS A 199 2.97 7.33 5.37
N ILE A 200 2.74 6.04 5.19
CA ILE A 200 3.28 5.22 4.12
C ILE A 200 2.17 4.82 3.16
N GLY A 201 2.49 4.54 1.91
CA GLY A 201 1.63 3.78 1.01
C GLY A 201 2.01 2.32 1.15
N LEU A 202 1.04 1.50 1.51
CA LEU A 202 1.31 0.08 1.67
C LEU A 202 1.42 -0.62 0.32
N PHE A 203 2.38 -1.53 0.23
CA PHE A 203 2.67 -2.31 -0.95
C PHE A 203 2.99 -3.75 -0.54
N LEU A 204 2.21 -4.71 -1.02
CA LEU A 204 2.27 -6.09 -0.60
C LEU A 204 2.04 -7.05 -1.77
N ALA A 205 2.43 -8.31 -1.60
CA ALA A 205 2.13 -9.38 -2.54
C ALA A 205 0.89 -10.18 -2.08
N ARG A 206 0.02 -10.53 -3.02
CA ARG A 206 -1.15 -11.37 -2.79
C ARG A 206 -0.96 -12.74 -3.40
N GLY A 207 -1.29 -13.79 -2.64
CA GLY A 207 -1.45 -15.16 -3.11
C GLY A 207 -2.91 -15.50 -3.40
N ASN A 208 -3.16 -16.74 -3.80
CA ASN A 208 -4.50 -17.26 -4.04
C ASN A 208 -5.26 -17.57 -2.74
N THR A 209 -4.50 -17.76 -1.66
CA THR A 209 -5.03 -18.00 -0.31
C THR A 209 -4.43 -17.00 0.69
N LEU A 210 -5.05 -16.93 1.87
CA LEU A 210 -4.50 -16.15 2.99
C LEU A 210 -3.13 -16.70 3.41
N ALA A 211 -2.92 -18.02 3.38
CA ALA A 211 -1.63 -18.64 3.70
C ALA A 211 -0.54 -18.20 2.70
N GLU A 212 -0.82 -18.25 1.41
CA GLU A 212 0.13 -17.76 0.39
C GLU A 212 0.41 -16.26 0.56
N THR A 213 -0.63 -15.45 0.81
CA THR A 213 -0.48 -14.01 1.07
C THR A 213 0.42 -13.74 2.28
N LEU A 214 0.23 -14.48 3.37
CA LEU A 214 1.06 -14.37 4.57
C LEU A 214 2.52 -14.76 4.26
N LEU A 215 2.76 -15.88 3.61
CA LEU A 215 4.10 -16.35 3.27
C LEU A 215 4.82 -15.40 2.32
N LEU A 216 4.16 -14.88 1.28
CA LEU A 216 4.77 -13.93 0.35
C LEU A 216 5.23 -12.63 1.03
N ASN A 217 4.58 -12.22 2.12
CA ASN A 217 4.91 -11.00 2.87
C ASN A 217 5.69 -11.27 4.17
N MET A 218 6.00 -12.53 4.48
CA MET A 218 6.83 -12.90 5.62
C MET A 218 8.32 -12.72 5.29
N VAL A 219 8.78 -11.47 5.33
CA VAL A 219 10.14 -11.08 4.95
C VAL A 219 11.12 -11.43 6.08
N LEU A 220 11.80 -12.56 5.98
CA LEU A 220 12.74 -13.05 7.00
C LEU A 220 14.12 -12.43 6.89
N LEU A 221 14.47 -11.84 5.74
CA LEU A 221 15.77 -11.20 5.51
C LEU A 221 15.64 -9.70 5.30
N LYS A 222 16.53 -8.94 5.92
CA LYS A 222 16.75 -7.54 5.63
C LYS A 222 17.49 -7.41 4.31
N ASP A 223 16.96 -6.59 3.41
CA ASP A 223 17.57 -6.35 2.09
C ASP A 223 17.80 -7.64 1.26
N GLY A 224 17.12 -8.74 1.60
CA GLY A 224 17.23 -10.03 0.93
C GLY A 224 18.51 -10.80 1.24
N GLN A 225 19.30 -10.39 2.22
CA GLN A 225 20.61 -10.98 2.54
C GLN A 225 20.87 -11.13 4.05
N GLU A 226 20.57 -10.11 4.84
CA GLU A 226 20.87 -10.12 6.27
C GLU A 226 19.68 -10.55 7.10
N LEU A 227 19.90 -11.32 8.16
CA LEU A 227 18.87 -11.61 9.15
C LEU A 227 18.44 -10.36 9.91
N TRP A 228 17.17 -10.30 10.27
CA TRP A 228 16.68 -9.36 11.26
C TRP A 228 17.22 -9.70 12.65
N ALA A 229 17.26 -8.72 13.54
CA ALA A 229 17.42 -8.99 14.96
C ALA A 229 16.31 -9.91 15.48
N PRO A 230 16.52 -10.66 16.60
CA PRO A 230 15.51 -11.53 17.16
C PRO A 230 14.16 -10.83 17.35
N PRO A 231 13.05 -11.44 16.93
CA PRO A 231 11.75 -10.81 16.95
C PRO A 231 11.28 -10.52 18.38
N CYS A 232 10.69 -9.32 18.55
CA CYS A 232 10.09 -8.89 19.80
C CYS A 232 8.78 -8.14 19.51
N PRO A 233 7.65 -8.84 19.30
CA PRO A 233 6.37 -8.19 19.08
C PRO A 233 5.86 -7.51 20.36
N TYR A 234 4.93 -6.57 20.20
CA TYR A 234 4.39 -5.77 21.30
C TYR A 234 3.92 -6.58 22.53
N TRP A 235 3.27 -7.71 22.33
CA TRP A 235 2.74 -8.55 23.42
C TRP A 235 3.80 -9.27 24.24
N GLU A 236 5.02 -9.40 23.71
CA GLU A 236 6.15 -9.97 24.44
C GLU A 236 6.90 -8.96 25.32
N LEU A 237 6.63 -7.67 25.18
CA LEU A 237 7.24 -6.66 26.06
C LEU A 237 6.84 -6.92 27.52
N ASP A 238 7.79 -6.83 28.45
CA ASP A 238 7.53 -6.96 29.88
C ASP A 238 6.50 -5.95 30.37
N GLN A 239 6.63 -4.72 29.90
CA GLN A 239 5.67 -3.64 30.13
C GLN A 239 5.29 -2.98 28.80
N PRO A 240 3.99 -2.73 28.55
CA PRO A 240 3.58 -1.97 27.40
C PRO A 240 4.14 -0.53 27.50
N ARG A 241 4.53 0.05 26.37
CA ARG A 241 4.92 1.45 26.33
C ARG A 241 3.67 2.31 26.50
N SER A 242 3.61 3.07 27.58
CA SER A 242 2.44 3.90 27.93
C SER A 242 2.67 5.41 27.75
N GLY A 243 3.92 5.82 27.62
CA GLY A 243 4.30 7.24 27.44
C GLY A 243 3.68 7.86 26.19
N GLU A 244 3.13 9.07 26.36
CA GLU A 244 2.57 9.83 25.25
C GLU A 244 3.67 10.31 24.31
N ARG A 245 3.47 10.14 23.00
CA ARG A 245 4.32 10.65 21.91
C ARG A 245 5.81 10.34 22.12
N THR A 246 6.11 9.06 22.24
CA THR A 246 7.46 8.57 22.54
C THR A 246 8.26 8.37 21.26
N GLU A 247 9.39 9.05 21.15
CA GLU A 247 10.36 8.78 20.09
C GLU A 247 11.11 7.49 20.40
N ILE A 248 11.16 6.59 19.43
CA ILE A 248 11.85 5.30 19.53
C ILE A 248 12.91 5.18 18.44
N PRO A 249 13.95 4.36 18.63
CA PRO A 249 14.86 3.97 17.56
C PRO A 249 14.10 3.30 16.42
N LEU A 250 14.68 3.28 15.23
CA LEU A 250 14.18 2.46 14.13
C LEU A 250 14.10 0.99 14.59
N PRO A 251 12.95 0.33 14.40
CA PRO A 251 12.85 -1.10 14.70
C PRO A 251 13.89 -1.92 13.92
N ASP A 252 14.59 -2.80 14.61
CA ASP A 252 15.63 -3.67 14.06
C ASP A 252 15.11 -5.07 13.70
N ASN A 253 13.83 -5.31 13.96
CA ASN A 253 13.14 -6.55 13.61
C ASN A 253 11.71 -6.28 13.13
N GLN A 254 11.22 -7.18 12.28
CA GLN A 254 9.89 -7.01 11.65
C GLN A 254 8.75 -7.13 12.65
N ALA A 255 8.84 -8.03 13.64
CA ALA A 255 7.77 -8.21 14.62
C ALA A 255 7.50 -6.93 15.43
N ALA A 256 8.56 -6.20 15.83
CA ALA A 256 8.44 -4.91 16.49
C ALA A 256 7.83 -3.83 15.57
N LEU A 257 8.23 -3.79 14.29
CA LEU A 257 7.69 -2.84 13.32
C LEU A 257 6.22 -3.11 12.99
N LEU A 258 5.88 -4.38 12.72
CA LEU A 258 4.53 -4.80 12.36
C LEU A 258 3.52 -4.58 13.50
N THR A 259 4.01 -4.53 14.74
CA THR A 259 3.21 -4.27 15.95
C THR A 259 3.45 -2.89 16.57
N LEU A 260 4.00 -1.94 15.79
CA LEU A 260 4.26 -0.57 16.22
C LEU A 260 2.98 0.11 16.72
N GLN A 261 3.04 0.70 17.90
CA GLN A 261 1.90 1.39 18.51
C GLN A 261 1.99 2.91 18.31
N SER A 262 1.57 3.39 17.16
CA SER A 262 1.52 4.82 16.83
C SER A 262 0.53 5.61 17.69
N ARG A 263 -0.35 4.91 18.42
CA ARG A 263 -1.36 5.47 19.32
C ARG A 263 -1.38 4.76 20.66
N ARG A 264 -1.67 5.51 21.73
CA ARG A 264 -2.07 4.97 23.02
C ARG A 264 -3.59 5.05 23.09
N ILE A 265 -4.24 3.91 23.21
CA ILE A 265 -5.70 3.78 23.08
C ILE A 265 -6.26 3.18 24.35
N PHE A 266 -7.48 3.54 24.69
CA PHE A 266 -8.28 2.97 25.74
C PHE A 266 -9.74 2.93 25.32
N LEU A 267 -10.31 1.72 25.19
CA LEU A 267 -11.69 1.51 24.77
C LEU A 267 -12.66 1.58 25.96
N TYR A 268 -13.82 2.22 25.76
CA TYR A 268 -14.95 2.17 26.68
C TYR A 268 -15.97 1.17 26.20
N ARG A 269 -16.60 0.50 27.16
CA ARG A 269 -17.67 -0.45 26.87
C ARG A 269 -18.83 -0.32 27.85
N GLU A 270 -20.02 -0.55 27.35
CA GLU A 270 -21.26 -0.61 28.08
C GLU A 270 -22.10 -1.75 27.53
N GLU A 271 -22.76 -2.53 28.40
CA GLU A 271 -23.67 -3.62 28.01
C GLU A 271 -23.12 -4.59 26.94
N GLY A 272 -21.84 -4.93 27.02
CA GLY A 272 -21.18 -5.87 26.07
C GLY A 272 -20.86 -5.28 24.70
N ARG A 273 -20.89 -3.94 24.55
CA ARG A 273 -20.55 -3.23 23.31
C ARG A 273 -19.55 -2.11 23.59
N VAL A 274 -18.73 -1.78 22.59
CA VAL A 274 -17.80 -0.64 22.67
C VAL A 274 -18.53 0.62 22.24
N THR A 275 -18.55 1.63 23.12
CA THR A 275 -19.27 2.89 22.94
C THR A 275 -18.37 4.07 22.59
N GLY A 276 -17.07 3.94 22.84
CA GLY A 276 -16.10 4.99 22.57
C GLY A 276 -14.69 4.63 22.98
N TYR A 277 -13.79 5.58 22.84
CA TYR A 277 -12.39 5.40 23.18
C TYR A 277 -11.74 6.72 23.56
N ARG A 278 -10.58 6.62 24.21
CA ARG A 278 -9.66 7.75 24.39
C ARG A 278 -8.32 7.45 23.74
N LEU A 279 -7.66 8.52 23.29
CA LEU A 279 -6.48 8.42 22.45
C LEU A 279 -5.45 9.48 22.79
N LEU A 280 -4.18 9.03 22.84
CA LEU A 280 -2.97 9.85 22.88
C LEU A 280 -2.06 9.45 21.71
N GLY A 281 -1.08 10.30 21.37
CA GLY A 281 0.00 9.93 20.49
C GLY A 281 0.85 8.80 21.09
N GLY A 282 1.34 7.90 20.23
CA GLY A 282 2.15 6.76 20.64
C GLY A 282 3.60 6.82 20.14
N ASP A 283 4.16 5.67 19.82
CA ASP A 283 5.52 5.55 19.32
C ASP A 283 5.68 6.18 17.94
N PHE A 284 6.79 6.85 17.72
CA PHE A 284 7.19 7.36 16.42
C PHE A 284 8.70 7.31 16.24
N PHE A 285 9.14 7.30 15.01
CA PHE A 285 10.52 7.43 14.58
C PHE A 285 10.58 8.24 13.28
N GLU A 286 11.79 8.65 12.90
CA GLU A 286 11.99 9.42 11.67
C GLU A 286 11.70 8.55 10.44
N ARG A 287 10.92 9.08 9.50
CA ARG A 287 10.50 8.34 8.29
C ARG A 287 11.52 8.38 7.16
N GLU A 288 12.50 9.28 7.23
CA GLU A 288 13.56 9.38 6.23
C GLU A 288 14.48 8.16 6.34
N ASN A 289 14.72 7.49 5.22
CA ASN A 289 15.57 6.30 5.14
C ASN A 289 15.18 5.18 6.12
N SER A 290 13.90 5.08 6.49
CA SER A 290 13.38 4.06 7.41
C SER A 290 13.20 2.71 6.71
N PHE A 291 14.27 2.17 6.14
CA PHE A 291 14.29 0.94 5.34
C PHE A 291 13.96 -0.35 6.12
N CYS A 292 13.70 -0.24 7.42
CA CYS A 292 13.08 -1.32 8.17
C CYS A 292 11.66 -1.65 7.66
N GLU A 293 10.96 -0.68 7.04
CA GLU A 293 9.65 -0.94 6.44
C GLU A 293 9.79 -1.66 5.09
N GLN A 294 9.29 -2.89 5.04
CA GLN A 294 9.41 -3.76 3.87
C GLN A 294 8.21 -3.65 2.91
N MET A 295 7.08 -3.14 3.41
CA MET A 295 5.81 -3.09 2.70
C MET A 295 5.49 -1.68 2.19
N THR A 296 6.47 -1.00 1.57
CA THR A 296 6.26 0.34 0.97
C THR A 296 7.18 0.57 -0.22
N ILE A 297 6.74 1.43 -1.15
CA ILE A 297 7.58 1.94 -2.24
C ILE A 297 8.33 3.17 -1.75
N TRP A 298 9.57 3.34 -2.18
CA TRP A 298 10.42 4.45 -1.79
C TRP A 298 10.52 5.49 -2.90
N ARG A 299 10.40 6.77 -2.54
CA ARG A 299 10.64 7.88 -3.46
C ARG A 299 11.84 8.71 -3.03
N LYS A 300 12.66 9.11 -3.98
CA LYS A 300 13.76 10.06 -3.77
C LYS A 300 13.19 11.42 -3.36
N SER A 301 13.80 12.05 -2.37
CA SER A 301 13.43 13.39 -1.89
C SER A 301 14.69 14.21 -1.60
N GLN A 302 14.68 15.47 -2.01
CA GLN A 302 15.74 16.42 -1.74
C GLN A 302 15.10 17.78 -1.46
N GLU A 303 15.11 18.24 -0.23
CA GLU A 303 14.46 19.50 0.16
C GLU A 303 15.03 20.74 -0.55
N LYS A 304 16.35 20.76 -0.74
CA LYS A 304 17.07 21.83 -1.42
C LYS A 304 18.15 21.23 -2.31
N ARG A 305 18.55 21.97 -3.35
CA ARG A 305 19.57 21.56 -4.33
C ARG A 305 20.87 21.02 -3.71
N ASN A 306 21.24 21.47 -2.51
CA ASN A 306 22.47 21.07 -1.80
C ASN A 306 22.17 20.22 -0.54
N ALA A 307 20.94 19.84 -0.27
CA ALA A 307 20.60 18.95 0.83
C ALA A 307 20.97 17.51 0.46
N PRO A 308 21.28 16.63 1.41
CA PRO A 308 21.49 15.22 1.13
C PRO A 308 20.23 14.61 0.49
N LEU A 309 20.45 13.68 -0.43
CA LEU A 309 19.36 12.89 -0.98
C LEU A 309 18.88 11.91 0.11
N VAL A 310 17.57 11.91 0.37
CA VAL A 310 16.92 10.99 1.29
C VAL A 310 15.82 10.23 0.57
N TYR A 311 15.41 9.12 1.13
CA TYR A 311 14.29 8.33 0.65
C TYR A 311 13.14 8.42 1.63
N LEU A 312 11.96 8.68 1.10
CA LEU A 312 10.71 8.74 1.86
C LEU A 312 9.75 7.66 1.36
N PRO A 313 8.93 7.08 2.25
CA PRO A 313 7.83 6.24 1.81
C PRO A 313 6.94 6.98 0.81
N LEU A 314 6.52 6.30 -0.24
CA LEU A 314 5.60 6.83 -1.24
C LEU A 314 4.17 6.63 -0.75
N ARG A 315 3.45 7.70 -0.43
CA ARG A 315 2.00 7.62 -0.32
C ARG A 315 1.41 7.47 -1.72
N HIS A 316 0.57 6.46 -1.91
CA HIS A 316 -0.09 6.24 -3.19
C HIS A 316 -1.08 7.37 -3.49
N ASP A 317 -1.17 7.73 -4.76
CA ASP A 317 -2.16 8.68 -5.28
C ASP A 317 -3.30 7.88 -5.93
N PRO A 318 -4.57 8.02 -5.48
CA PRO A 318 -5.70 7.29 -6.06
C PRO A 318 -5.93 7.59 -7.55
N ALA A 319 -5.40 8.71 -8.06
CA ALA A 319 -5.46 9.07 -9.48
C ALA A 319 -4.34 8.45 -10.32
N LYS A 320 -3.36 7.79 -9.70
CA LYS A 320 -2.20 7.20 -10.37
C LYS A 320 -2.23 5.68 -10.30
N GLN A 321 -2.36 5.03 -11.45
CA GLN A 321 -2.36 3.57 -11.58
C GLN A 321 -1.04 2.96 -11.10
N LEU A 322 -1.07 1.81 -10.44
CA LEU A 322 0.10 1.15 -9.84
C LEU A 322 1.19 0.81 -10.85
N TRP A 323 0.84 0.44 -12.09
CA TRP A 323 1.84 0.14 -13.12
C TRP A 323 2.75 1.35 -13.45
N ARG A 324 2.28 2.58 -13.20
CA ARG A 324 3.08 3.80 -13.38
C ARG A 324 4.16 3.96 -12.30
N GLU A 325 4.05 3.22 -11.19
CA GLU A 325 5.07 3.13 -10.15
C GLU A 325 6.05 1.96 -10.41
N PHE A 326 5.92 1.24 -11.53
CA PHE A 326 6.81 0.11 -11.86
C PHE A 326 8.31 0.50 -11.77
N PRO A 327 8.75 1.66 -12.26
CA PRO A 327 10.15 2.07 -12.13
C PRO A 327 10.63 2.20 -10.66
N SER A 328 9.76 2.67 -9.77
CA SER A 328 10.08 2.85 -8.34
C SER A 328 9.96 1.55 -7.55
N ALA A 329 9.03 0.66 -7.95
CA ALA A 329 8.74 -0.57 -7.24
C ALA A 329 9.64 -1.75 -7.65
N PHE A 330 10.03 -1.84 -8.93
CA PHE A 330 10.65 -3.05 -9.49
C PHE A 330 11.97 -2.82 -10.23
N ALA A 331 12.37 -1.57 -10.53
CA ALA A 331 13.63 -1.33 -11.22
C ALA A 331 14.84 -1.65 -10.32
N VAL A 332 15.85 -2.27 -10.93
CA VAL A 332 17.07 -2.72 -10.24
C VAL A 332 18.21 -1.72 -10.53
N GLU A 333 17.99 -0.45 -10.25
CA GLU A 333 19.13 0.46 -10.22
C GLU A 333 19.76 0.46 -8.83
N SER A 334 21.09 0.44 -8.77
CA SER A 334 21.87 0.51 -7.53
C SER A 334 21.58 1.76 -6.67
N SER A 335 20.90 2.73 -7.23
CA SER A 335 20.51 3.99 -6.59
C SER A 335 19.05 4.05 -6.13
N THR A 336 18.24 3.03 -6.39
CA THR A 336 16.83 2.97 -5.99
C THR A 336 16.64 1.93 -4.91
N HIS A 337 15.89 2.28 -3.86
CA HIS A 337 15.52 1.33 -2.83
C HIS A 337 14.25 0.60 -3.27
N THR A 338 14.40 -0.63 -3.74
CA THR A 338 13.30 -1.53 -4.05
C THR A 338 12.55 -1.89 -2.76
N PRO A 339 11.21 -2.00 -2.78
CA PRO A 339 10.45 -2.50 -1.62
C PRO A 339 10.98 -3.84 -1.12
N GLY A 340 11.03 -4.01 0.21
CA GLY A 340 11.59 -5.24 0.80
C GLY A 340 10.84 -6.50 0.38
N VAL A 341 9.51 -6.43 0.27
CA VAL A 341 8.70 -7.56 -0.23
C VAL A 341 9.08 -7.98 -1.65
N VAL A 342 9.47 -7.05 -2.51
CA VAL A 342 9.92 -7.37 -3.89
C VAL A 342 11.28 -8.06 -3.87
N ARG A 343 12.22 -7.54 -3.07
CA ARG A 343 13.54 -8.17 -2.89
C ARG A 343 13.43 -9.56 -2.28
N TRP A 344 12.53 -9.72 -1.31
CA TRP A 344 12.24 -11.01 -0.70
C TRP A 344 11.76 -12.02 -1.73
N ILE A 345 10.74 -11.69 -2.53
CA ILE A 345 10.22 -12.59 -3.58
C ILE A 345 11.29 -12.91 -4.63
N ALA A 346 12.17 -11.96 -4.95
CA ALA A 346 13.29 -12.20 -5.85
C ALA A 346 14.34 -13.17 -5.25
N ALA A 347 14.56 -13.12 -3.93
CA ALA A 347 15.44 -14.06 -3.23
C ALA A 347 14.87 -15.49 -3.20
N LEU A 348 13.54 -15.63 -3.21
CA LEU A 348 12.83 -16.93 -3.19
C LEU A 348 12.80 -17.65 -4.55
N ARG A 349 13.59 -17.24 -5.52
CA ARG A 349 13.55 -17.76 -6.90
C ARG A 349 13.70 -19.27 -7.02
N ASP A 350 14.49 -19.89 -6.14
CA ASP A 350 14.80 -21.33 -6.18
C ASP A 350 13.70 -22.18 -5.49
N TYR A 351 12.77 -21.54 -4.77
CA TYR A 351 11.67 -22.17 -4.05
C TYR A 351 10.30 -21.97 -4.72
N MET A 352 10.21 -21.10 -5.71
CA MET A 352 8.95 -20.75 -6.38
C MET A 352 9.01 -21.02 -7.87
N ASP A 353 7.90 -21.52 -8.42
CA ASP A 353 7.75 -21.64 -9.87
C ASP A 353 7.97 -20.27 -10.54
N ARG A 354 8.82 -20.22 -11.55
CA ARG A 354 9.15 -19.02 -12.32
C ARG A 354 7.94 -18.45 -13.07
N HIS A 355 7.01 -19.32 -13.52
CA HIS A 355 5.79 -18.93 -14.23
C HIS A 355 4.63 -18.62 -13.27
N LEU A 356 4.86 -18.68 -11.96
CA LEU A 356 3.86 -18.26 -11.00
C LEU A 356 3.53 -16.77 -11.19
N PHE A 357 2.25 -16.47 -11.33
CA PHE A 357 1.78 -15.10 -11.31
C PHE A 357 1.82 -14.53 -9.90
N ILE A 358 2.54 -13.44 -9.72
CA ILE A 358 2.52 -12.67 -8.48
C ILE A 358 1.63 -11.45 -8.71
N GLN A 359 0.67 -11.27 -7.83
CA GLN A 359 -0.15 -10.05 -7.78
C GLN A 359 0.40 -9.14 -6.68
N PHE A 360 0.89 -7.97 -7.06
CA PHE A 360 1.21 -6.91 -6.11
C PHE A 360 0.01 -6.00 -5.93
N GLU A 361 -0.21 -5.55 -4.70
CA GLU A 361 -1.28 -4.63 -4.35
C GLU A 361 -0.74 -3.42 -3.63
N SER A 362 -1.20 -2.25 -4.04
CA SER A 362 -1.07 -1.01 -3.27
C SER A 362 -2.33 -0.77 -2.45
N VAL A 363 -2.17 -0.41 -1.19
CA VAL A 363 -3.26 -0.03 -0.29
C VAL A 363 -2.96 1.34 0.29
N GLY A 364 -3.87 2.28 0.11
CA GLY A 364 -3.67 3.66 0.53
C GLY A 364 -4.88 4.25 1.24
N ALA A 365 -4.62 5.27 2.06
CA ALA A 365 -5.61 6.16 2.64
C ALA A 365 -5.39 7.58 2.11
N ALA A 366 -6.44 8.19 1.56
CA ALA A 366 -6.44 9.59 1.18
C ALA A 366 -6.87 10.44 2.37
N TYR A 367 -5.99 11.31 2.83
CA TYR A 367 -6.28 12.23 3.94
C TYR A 367 -6.72 13.60 3.41
N GLY A 368 -7.50 14.30 4.21
CA GLY A 368 -7.81 15.72 4.01
C GLY A 368 -6.61 16.63 4.28
N ASP A 369 -6.86 17.94 4.29
CA ASP A 369 -5.81 18.94 4.57
C ASP A 369 -5.11 18.64 5.90
N LYS A 370 -3.78 18.66 5.88
CA LYS A 370 -2.91 18.39 7.05
C LYS A 370 -3.13 17.04 7.72
N ASP A 371 -3.58 16.05 6.94
CA ASP A 371 -3.92 14.71 7.43
C ASP A 371 -5.01 14.70 8.52
N PHE A 372 -5.94 15.65 8.48
CA PHE A 372 -6.89 15.86 9.58
C PHE A 372 -7.99 14.79 9.66
N PHE A 373 -8.33 14.14 8.55
CA PHE A 373 -9.31 13.04 8.49
C PHE A 373 -9.04 12.17 7.26
N VAL A 374 -9.48 10.92 7.34
CA VAL A 374 -9.40 9.99 6.20
C VAL A 374 -10.62 10.24 5.29
N ASN A 375 -10.37 10.74 4.09
CA ASN A 375 -11.41 11.00 3.08
C ASN A 375 -11.87 9.74 2.40
N ASP A 376 -10.91 8.87 2.04
CA ASP A 376 -11.13 7.68 1.24
C ASP A 376 -10.03 6.65 1.46
N THR A 377 -10.32 5.40 1.10
CA THR A 377 -9.35 4.31 1.04
C THR A 377 -9.42 3.67 -0.34
N PHE A 378 -8.30 3.27 -0.86
CA PHE A 378 -8.23 2.73 -2.22
C PHE A 378 -7.18 1.64 -2.33
N THR A 379 -7.38 0.79 -3.33
CA THR A 379 -6.43 -0.26 -3.71
C THR A 379 -6.20 -0.24 -5.21
N ASP A 380 -5.04 -0.69 -5.62
CA ASP A 380 -4.75 -1.03 -7.01
C ASP A 380 -3.83 -2.25 -7.06
N THR A 381 -3.96 -3.06 -8.10
CA THR A 381 -3.21 -4.32 -8.23
C THR A 381 -2.42 -4.38 -9.53
N LEU A 382 -1.29 -5.07 -9.52
CA LEU A 382 -0.47 -5.32 -10.70
C LEU A 382 0.00 -6.76 -10.70
N THR A 383 -0.25 -7.48 -11.79
CA THR A 383 0.05 -8.92 -11.88
C THR A 383 0.99 -9.20 -13.04
N PHE A 384 2.01 -10.00 -12.79
CA PHE A 384 2.96 -10.47 -13.81
C PHE A 384 3.69 -11.73 -13.33
N HIS A 385 4.43 -12.40 -14.21
CA HIS A 385 5.19 -13.60 -13.89
C HIS A 385 6.34 -13.31 -12.91
N ARG A 386 6.51 -14.16 -11.89
CA ARG A 386 7.59 -14.06 -10.91
C ARG A 386 8.97 -13.89 -11.56
N ALA A 387 9.19 -14.61 -12.67
CA ALA A 387 10.46 -14.54 -13.40
C ALA A 387 10.89 -13.12 -13.80
N VAL A 388 9.97 -12.17 -13.93
CA VAL A 388 10.30 -10.74 -14.18
C VAL A 388 11.18 -10.19 -13.06
N LEU A 389 11.07 -10.70 -11.83
CA LEU A 389 11.85 -10.25 -10.68
C LEU A 389 13.24 -10.88 -10.58
N ASP A 390 13.54 -11.91 -11.35
CA ASP A 390 14.84 -12.60 -11.29
C ASP A 390 15.98 -11.63 -11.65
N THR A 391 17.08 -11.76 -10.95
CA THR A 391 18.25 -10.88 -11.17
C THR A 391 18.80 -10.98 -12.59
N THR A 392 18.63 -12.13 -13.26
CA THR A 392 19.00 -12.36 -14.66
C THR A 392 18.13 -11.58 -15.65
N ASN A 393 16.93 -11.19 -15.27
CA ASN A 393 15.93 -10.52 -16.12
C ASN A 393 15.91 -8.99 -15.97
N THR A 394 17.08 -8.40 -15.66
CA THR A 394 17.24 -6.94 -15.54
C THR A 394 16.90 -6.22 -16.84
N GLU A 395 17.24 -6.79 -17.99
CA GLU A 395 16.90 -6.20 -19.30
C GLU A 395 15.39 -6.13 -19.51
N THR A 396 14.65 -7.18 -19.16
CA THR A 396 13.18 -7.19 -19.21
C THR A 396 12.57 -6.08 -18.37
N ARG A 397 13.03 -5.92 -17.11
CA ARG A 397 12.57 -4.83 -16.23
C ARG A 397 12.90 -3.45 -16.79
N ASN A 398 14.07 -3.28 -17.41
CA ASN A 398 14.46 -2.02 -18.03
C ASN A 398 13.57 -1.70 -19.25
N LYS A 399 13.24 -2.70 -20.07
CA LYS A 399 12.29 -2.54 -21.20
C LYS A 399 10.90 -2.15 -20.70
N ILE A 400 10.38 -2.83 -19.67
CA ILE A 400 9.08 -2.47 -19.05
C ILE A 400 9.11 -1.03 -18.50
N THR A 401 10.17 -0.69 -17.76
CA THR A 401 10.38 0.67 -17.23
C THR A 401 10.37 1.72 -18.34
N GLN A 402 11.03 1.45 -19.46
CA GLN A 402 11.07 2.37 -20.59
C GLN A 402 9.69 2.56 -21.22
N GLU A 403 8.88 1.50 -21.31
CA GLU A 403 7.52 1.59 -21.85
C GLU A 403 6.59 2.37 -20.91
N VAL A 404 6.77 2.28 -19.57
CA VAL A 404 6.08 3.16 -18.62
C VAL A 404 6.42 4.62 -18.87
N LEU A 405 7.71 4.94 -19.01
CA LEU A 405 8.16 6.31 -19.28
C LEU A 405 7.63 6.84 -20.63
N PHE A 406 7.57 6.01 -21.66
CA PHE A 406 6.94 6.40 -22.93
C PHE A 406 5.45 6.67 -22.77
N CYS A 407 4.72 5.92 -21.96
CA CYS A 407 3.32 6.22 -21.66
C CYS A 407 3.17 7.58 -20.96
N GLU A 408 4.09 7.97 -20.08
CA GLU A 408 4.09 9.29 -19.45
C GLU A 408 4.37 10.42 -20.46
N GLU A 409 5.33 10.23 -21.35
CA GLU A 409 5.61 11.20 -22.42
C GLU A 409 4.42 11.34 -23.39
N ILE A 410 3.74 10.25 -23.74
CA ILE A 410 2.51 10.28 -24.55
C ILE A 410 1.40 11.04 -23.81
N ALA A 411 1.23 10.83 -22.52
CA ALA A 411 0.24 11.55 -21.73
C ALA A 411 0.49 13.06 -21.74
N GLU A 412 1.77 13.49 -21.64
CA GLU A 412 2.15 14.90 -21.77
C GLU A 412 1.79 15.44 -23.16
N ALA A 413 2.11 14.70 -24.23
CA ALA A 413 1.77 15.10 -25.60
C ALA A 413 0.25 15.22 -25.81
N VAL A 414 -0.56 14.33 -25.21
CA VAL A 414 -2.03 14.41 -25.20
C VAL A 414 -2.52 15.65 -24.43
N GLY A 415 -1.91 15.96 -23.29
CA GLY A 415 -2.19 17.18 -22.53
C GLY A 415 -1.89 18.46 -23.31
N ASP A 416 -0.77 18.50 -24.03
CA ASP A 416 -0.39 19.63 -24.88
C ASP A 416 -1.31 19.77 -26.12
N LEU A 417 -1.72 18.65 -26.72
CA LEU A 417 -2.75 18.66 -27.74
C LEU A 417 -4.04 19.32 -27.23
N ALA A 418 -4.52 18.92 -26.04
CA ALA A 418 -5.74 19.48 -25.45
C ALA A 418 -5.63 21.00 -25.24
N LYS A 419 -4.47 21.49 -24.76
CA LYS A 419 -4.20 22.93 -24.62
C LYS A 419 -4.30 23.67 -25.98
N GLU A 420 -3.63 23.15 -27.00
CA GLU A 420 -3.60 23.80 -28.33
C GLU A 420 -4.97 23.75 -29.04
N VAL A 421 -5.72 22.64 -28.86
CA VAL A 421 -7.10 22.51 -29.37
C VAL A 421 -8.03 23.52 -28.68
N ALA A 422 -7.96 23.67 -27.36
CA ALA A 422 -8.76 24.65 -26.64
C ALA A 422 -8.42 26.09 -27.04
N LYS A 423 -7.13 26.42 -27.19
CA LYS A 423 -6.70 27.74 -27.73
C LYS A 423 -7.26 28.00 -29.14
N SER A 424 -7.33 26.99 -29.99
CA SER A 424 -7.90 27.07 -31.31
C SER A 424 -9.38 27.46 -31.30
N ALA A 425 -10.12 27.01 -30.26
CA ALA A 425 -11.52 27.38 -30.01
C ALA A 425 -11.68 28.71 -29.24
N GLY A 426 -10.60 29.29 -28.73
CA GLY A 426 -10.64 30.52 -27.94
C GLY A 426 -10.80 30.30 -26.41
N GLY A 427 -10.67 29.07 -25.96
CA GLY A 427 -10.75 28.69 -24.57
C GLY A 427 -9.38 28.43 -23.92
N GLN A 428 -9.43 28.03 -22.64
CA GLN A 428 -8.29 27.49 -21.92
C GLN A 428 -8.51 25.98 -21.72
N GLY A 429 -7.56 25.16 -22.19
CA GLY A 429 -7.64 23.71 -22.02
C GLY A 429 -7.28 23.27 -20.61
N VAL A 430 -7.84 22.15 -20.19
CA VAL A 430 -7.49 21.47 -18.94
C VAL A 430 -6.69 20.21 -19.31
N PRO A 431 -5.35 20.31 -19.40
CA PRO A 431 -4.51 19.21 -19.86
C PRO A 431 -4.61 17.98 -18.95
N GLU A 432 -4.86 18.17 -17.66
CA GLU A 432 -5.00 17.10 -16.66
C GLU A 432 -6.15 16.15 -17.02
N THR A 433 -7.28 16.68 -17.47
CA THR A 433 -8.43 15.87 -17.90
C THR A 433 -8.08 15.02 -19.13
N ALA A 434 -7.34 15.58 -20.08
CA ALA A 434 -6.92 14.86 -21.28
C ALA A 434 -5.90 13.75 -20.95
N ARG A 435 -4.95 14.01 -20.04
CA ARG A 435 -4.02 13.01 -19.53
C ARG A 435 -4.75 11.88 -18.82
N ALA A 436 -5.70 12.22 -17.92
CA ALA A 436 -6.52 11.23 -17.21
C ALA A 436 -7.29 10.34 -18.19
N ARG A 437 -7.86 10.91 -19.26
CA ARG A 437 -8.53 10.17 -20.33
C ARG A 437 -7.61 9.19 -21.05
N PHE A 438 -6.37 9.60 -21.33
CA PHE A 438 -5.36 8.71 -21.93
C PHE A 438 -4.99 7.59 -20.95
N TYR A 439 -4.68 7.91 -19.70
CA TYR A 439 -4.35 6.90 -18.69
C TYR A 439 -5.48 5.89 -18.47
N PHE A 440 -6.72 6.34 -18.47
CA PHE A 440 -7.88 5.46 -18.41
C PHE A 440 -7.95 4.51 -19.62
N ALA A 441 -7.70 5.02 -20.83
CA ALA A 441 -7.76 4.22 -22.04
C ALA A 441 -6.63 3.19 -22.16
N ILE A 442 -5.43 3.50 -21.62
CA ILE A 442 -4.26 2.63 -21.75
C ILE A 442 -4.10 1.66 -20.57
N ASP A 443 -4.77 1.88 -19.44
CA ASP A 443 -4.59 1.11 -18.19
C ASP A 443 -4.74 -0.41 -18.41
N GLN A 444 -5.90 -0.87 -18.83
CA GLN A 444 -6.15 -2.30 -19.03
C GLN A 444 -5.29 -2.92 -20.15
N PRO A 445 -5.08 -2.26 -21.31
CA PRO A 445 -4.13 -2.71 -22.30
C PRO A 445 -2.72 -2.91 -21.76
N PHE A 446 -2.19 -1.97 -20.96
CA PHE A 446 -0.86 -2.08 -20.36
C PHE A 446 -0.77 -3.28 -19.39
N ARG A 447 -1.75 -3.43 -18.51
CA ARG A 447 -1.80 -4.55 -17.54
C ARG A 447 -1.83 -5.90 -18.24
N ARG A 448 -2.61 -6.04 -19.32
CA ARG A 448 -2.67 -7.28 -20.13
C ARG A 448 -1.34 -7.56 -20.81
N TRP A 449 -0.71 -6.54 -21.40
CA TRP A 449 0.60 -6.67 -21.99
C TRP A 449 1.64 -7.11 -20.94
N LEU A 450 1.71 -6.45 -19.80
CA LEU A 450 2.64 -6.80 -18.73
C LEU A 450 2.43 -8.25 -18.23
N ALA A 451 1.18 -8.65 -18.05
CA ALA A 451 0.83 -10.01 -17.62
C ALA A 451 1.12 -11.08 -18.69
N SER A 452 1.19 -10.70 -19.97
CA SER A 452 1.53 -11.63 -21.06
C SER A 452 3.04 -11.79 -21.29
N LEU A 453 3.88 -11.01 -20.61
CA LEU A 453 5.33 -11.08 -20.80
C LEU A 453 5.91 -12.35 -20.18
N ASP A 454 6.53 -13.17 -21.00
CA ASP A 454 7.40 -14.26 -20.56
C ASP A 454 8.86 -13.86 -20.84
N PRO A 455 9.71 -13.74 -19.80
CA PRO A 455 11.11 -13.40 -20.00
C PRO A 455 11.94 -14.38 -20.84
N GLU A 456 11.39 -15.58 -21.14
CA GLU A 456 12.01 -16.56 -22.04
C GLU A 456 11.67 -16.35 -23.51
N GLU A 457 10.61 -15.57 -23.79
CA GLU A 457 10.18 -15.23 -25.14
C GLU A 457 10.91 -13.98 -25.68
N ASP A 458 10.74 -13.71 -26.98
CA ASP A 458 11.32 -12.54 -27.62
C ASP A 458 10.67 -11.24 -27.11
N MET A 459 11.33 -10.61 -26.14
CA MET A 459 10.90 -9.34 -25.55
C MET A 459 10.85 -8.19 -26.57
N ASP A 460 11.64 -8.22 -27.65
CA ASP A 460 11.64 -7.15 -28.65
C ASP A 460 10.37 -7.19 -29.49
N GLU A 461 9.89 -8.39 -29.84
CA GLU A 461 8.61 -8.55 -30.55
C GLU A 461 7.43 -8.10 -29.66
N ALA A 462 7.41 -8.52 -28.39
CA ALA A 462 6.40 -8.12 -27.41
C ALA A 462 6.33 -6.59 -27.22
N VAL A 463 7.51 -5.94 -27.12
CA VAL A 463 7.61 -4.48 -27.01
C VAL A 463 7.17 -3.76 -28.27
N LEU A 464 7.54 -4.23 -29.46
CA LEU A 464 7.12 -3.65 -30.75
C LEU A 464 5.59 -3.72 -30.92
N SER A 465 4.99 -4.86 -30.59
CA SER A 465 3.54 -5.04 -30.58
C SER A 465 2.85 -4.06 -29.63
N TRP A 466 3.35 -3.95 -28.40
CA TRP A 466 2.86 -3.01 -27.42
C TRP A 466 2.93 -1.55 -27.90
N ARG A 467 4.07 -1.11 -28.42
CA ARG A 467 4.26 0.25 -28.96
C ARG A 467 3.26 0.58 -30.07
N SER A 468 2.97 -0.38 -30.93
CA SER A 468 1.94 -0.22 -31.97
C SER A 468 0.55 0.01 -31.36
N GLN A 469 0.19 -0.77 -30.34
CA GLN A 469 -1.07 -0.64 -29.62
C GLN A 469 -1.16 0.70 -28.87
N ALA A 470 -0.13 1.09 -28.13
CA ALA A 470 -0.08 2.35 -27.37
C ALA A 470 -0.23 3.56 -28.29
N LYS A 471 0.46 3.58 -29.45
CA LYS A 471 0.29 4.60 -30.49
C LYS A 471 -1.15 4.65 -31.02
N GLY A 472 -1.78 3.49 -31.22
CA GLY A 472 -3.18 3.39 -31.66
C GLY A 472 -4.14 4.04 -30.66
N ILE A 473 -3.99 3.71 -29.38
CA ILE A 473 -4.79 4.29 -28.28
C ILE A 473 -4.59 5.80 -28.20
N ALA A 474 -3.34 6.28 -28.23
CA ALA A 474 -3.03 7.70 -28.17
C ALA A 474 -3.65 8.48 -29.33
N ARG A 475 -3.59 7.93 -30.57
CA ARG A 475 -4.23 8.52 -31.74
C ARG A 475 -5.74 8.62 -31.62
N GLN A 476 -6.38 7.58 -31.08
CA GLN A 476 -7.83 7.58 -30.84
C GLN A 476 -8.26 8.64 -29.84
N VAL A 477 -7.54 8.75 -28.71
CA VAL A 477 -7.78 9.81 -27.71
C VAL A 477 -7.57 11.19 -28.30
N GLY A 478 -6.47 11.40 -29.02
CA GLY A 478 -6.16 12.69 -29.66
C GLY A 478 -7.19 13.07 -30.72
N LYS A 479 -7.66 12.11 -31.52
CA LYS A 479 -8.71 12.33 -32.53
C LYS A 479 -10.02 12.77 -31.87
N ALA A 480 -10.42 12.09 -30.80
CA ALA A 480 -11.64 12.43 -30.05
C ALA A 480 -11.57 13.85 -29.47
N LEU A 481 -10.42 14.29 -28.94
CA LEU A 481 -10.23 15.66 -28.45
C LEU A 481 -10.43 16.72 -29.55
N VAL A 482 -9.99 16.43 -30.78
CA VAL A 482 -10.17 17.33 -31.93
C VAL A 482 -11.63 17.35 -32.39
N GLU A 483 -12.29 16.21 -32.48
CA GLU A 483 -13.70 16.08 -32.88
C GLU A 483 -14.65 16.77 -31.90
N GLU A 484 -14.38 16.66 -30.61
CA GLU A 484 -15.19 17.27 -29.53
C GLU A 484 -15.04 18.80 -29.46
N ALA A 485 -13.96 19.37 -30.02
CA ALA A 485 -13.67 20.82 -29.96
C ALA A 485 -14.58 21.69 -30.84
N GLY A 486 -15.29 21.09 -31.77
CA GLY A 486 -16.27 21.75 -32.63
C GLY A 486 -15.68 22.59 -33.77
N PRO A 487 -16.55 23.21 -34.61
CA PRO A 487 -16.15 23.89 -35.86
C PRO A 487 -15.19 25.08 -35.66
N SER A 488 -15.32 25.83 -34.54
CA SER A 488 -14.46 26.98 -34.26
C SER A 488 -12.99 26.61 -34.08
N ALA A 489 -12.73 25.45 -33.47
CA ALA A 489 -11.36 24.94 -33.33
C ALA A 489 -10.77 24.45 -34.65
N LEU A 490 -11.61 23.94 -35.56
CA LEU A 490 -11.17 23.53 -36.91
C LEU A 490 -10.74 24.71 -37.75
N VAL A 491 -11.51 25.81 -37.73
CA VAL A 491 -11.16 27.07 -38.42
C VAL A 491 -9.95 27.72 -37.76
N GLY A 492 -9.88 27.66 -36.42
CA GLY A 492 -8.77 28.20 -35.65
C GLY A 492 -8.76 29.73 -35.52
N ARG A 493 -7.74 30.26 -34.87
CA ARG A 493 -7.59 31.69 -34.57
C ARG A 493 -6.12 32.13 -34.49
N CYS A 494 -5.91 33.43 -34.66
CA CYS A 494 -4.61 34.07 -34.48
C CYS A 494 -4.49 34.67 -33.07
N GLU A 495 -3.37 34.45 -32.39
CA GLU A 495 -3.03 35.06 -31.11
C GLU A 495 -1.75 35.90 -31.24
N LYS A 496 -1.74 37.12 -30.63
CA LYS A 496 -0.55 37.97 -30.55
C LYS A 496 0.27 37.58 -29.32
N ILE A 497 1.50 37.08 -29.52
CA ILE A 497 2.33 36.48 -28.44
C ILE A 497 2.93 37.55 -27.50
N LYS A 498 3.13 38.82 -27.94
CA LYS A 498 3.66 39.92 -27.10
C LYS A 498 3.14 41.31 -27.48
N LYS A 499 2.91 42.16 -26.48
CA LYS A 499 2.75 43.61 -26.68
C LYS A 499 4.08 44.15 -27.25
N GLY A 500 4.08 44.52 -28.52
CA GLY A 500 5.24 45.13 -29.23
C GLY A 500 5.95 44.24 -30.26
N ASN A 501 5.76 42.93 -30.30
CA ASN A 501 6.27 42.04 -31.34
C ASN A 501 5.17 41.66 -32.34
N LYS A 502 5.46 41.74 -33.65
CA LYS A 502 4.53 41.39 -34.74
C LYS A 502 4.36 39.89 -34.94
N GLU A 503 4.74 39.07 -33.95
CA GLU A 503 4.62 37.62 -34.07
C GLU A 503 3.18 37.18 -33.75
N ILE A 504 2.51 36.71 -34.78
CA ILE A 504 1.16 36.17 -34.74
C ILE A 504 1.28 34.65 -34.82
N LYS A 505 0.84 33.94 -33.77
CA LYS A 505 0.74 32.46 -33.77
C LYS A 505 -0.66 32.06 -34.18
N TYR A 506 -0.77 31.21 -35.19
CA TYR A 506 -2.04 30.64 -35.63
C TYR A 506 -2.25 29.29 -34.98
N HIS A 507 -3.37 29.16 -34.24
CA HIS A 507 -3.83 27.95 -33.56
C HIS A 507 -5.01 27.36 -34.33
N ALA A 508 -4.92 26.09 -34.71
CA ALA A 508 -6.00 25.32 -35.35
C ALA A 508 -5.90 23.86 -34.90
N ALA A 509 -7.02 23.22 -34.60
CA ALA A 509 -7.04 21.83 -34.10
C ALA A 509 -6.39 20.84 -35.09
N PRO A 510 -6.56 20.92 -36.43
CA PRO A 510 -5.85 20.03 -37.34
C PRO A 510 -4.32 20.21 -37.31
N LYS A 511 -3.84 21.45 -37.14
CA LYS A 511 -2.41 21.73 -36.98
C LYS A 511 -1.86 21.16 -35.69
N ALA A 512 -2.59 21.32 -34.58
CA ALA A 512 -2.25 20.76 -33.29
C ALA A 512 -2.20 19.22 -33.32
N PHE A 513 -3.17 18.59 -33.99
CA PHE A 513 -3.19 17.16 -34.18
C PHE A 513 -2.04 16.61 -35.02
N ASN A 514 -1.69 17.29 -36.12
CA ASN A 514 -0.51 16.92 -36.94
C ASN A 514 0.78 17.02 -36.13
N HIS A 515 0.94 18.06 -35.29
CA HIS A 515 2.08 18.20 -34.40
C HIS A 515 2.10 17.05 -33.36
N PHE A 516 0.97 16.73 -32.77
CA PHE A 516 0.84 15.59 -31.85
C PHE A 516 1.23 14.25 -32.50
N LEU A 517 0.82 14.00 -33.76
CA LEU A 517 1.23 12.80 -34.48
C LEU A 517 2.74 12.74 -34.72
N TRP A 518 3.36 13.90 -34.95
CA TRP A 518 4.81 14.00 -35.08
C TRP A 518 5.51 13.74 -33.75
N GLU A 519 5.03 14.32 -32.63
CA GLU A 519 5.56 14.02 -31.30
C GLU A 519 5.45 12.53 -30.95
N LEU A 520 4.31 11.89 -31.23
CA LEU A 520 4.13 10.44 -31.00
C LEU A 520 5.17 9.60 -31.80
N LYS A 521 5.52 10.05 -33.00
CA LYS A 521 6.56 9.38 -33.78
C LYS A 521 7.93 9.53 -33.12
N LYS A 522 8.27 10.76 -32.71
CA LYS A 522 9.54 11.15 -32.12
C LYS A 522 9.82 10.42 -30.80
N ILE A 523 8.82 10.27 -29.93
CA ILE A 523 8.95 9.58 -28.62
C ILE A 523 9.60 8.18 -28.79
N TYR A 524 9.21 7.45 -29.83
CA TYR A 524 9.71 6.09 -30.05
C TYR A 524 10.94 6.00 -30.98
N GLU A 525 11.19 7.01 -31.85
CA GLU A 525 12.32 6.97 -32.79
C GLU A 525 13.63 7.50 -32.21
N GLU A 526 13.59 8.60 -31.45
CA GLU A 526 14.80 9.23 -30.92
C GLU A 526 15.39 8.50 -29.68
N LYS A 527 14.55 7.81 -28.93
CA LYS A 527 14.97 7.12 -27.70
C LYS A 527 14.95 5.60 -27.82
N GLY A 528 14.30 5.04 -28.83
CA GLY A 528 14.27 3.60 -29.12
C GLY A 528 15.42 3.11 -30.00
N GLY A 529 16.21 4.02 -30.55
CA GLY A 529 17.44 3.69 -31.26
C GLY A 529 18.60 3.62 -30.27
N ASN A 530 18.87 2.43 -29.76
CA ASN A 530 20.15 2.16 -29.11
C ASN A 530 21.26 2.55 -30.09
N LYS A 531 22.09 3.48 -29.67
CA LYS A 531 23.47 3.47 -30.15
C LYS A 531 24.09 2.18 -29.61
N VAL A 532 24.21 1.19 -30.49
CA VAL A 532 25.07 0.02 -30.31
C VAL A 532 26.49 0.49 -30.02
#